data_955b468da6ad50814159a537a558deee
#
_entry.id   955b468da6ad50814159a537a558deee
#
_cell.length_a   1.000
_cell.length_b   1.000
_cell.length_c   1.000
_cell.angle_alpha   90.00
_cell.angle_beta   90.00
_cell.angle_gamma   90.00
#
_symmetry.space_group_name_H-M   'P 1'
#
loop_
_entity.id
_entity.type
_entity.pdbx_description
1 polymer ?
#
loop_
_entity_poly.entity_id
_entity_poly.type
_entity_poly.pdbx_seq_one_letter_code
_entity_poly.pdbx_strand_id
1 'polypeptide(L)'
;MSKRYLISLLAAILFGLGAFFFGLRMDLRPENQKPGKFPEQVVFVRATDDVVSGGVMFTSPKDASKPLAIIWVHGWGANFYVPSYVGIGRALAERGFTTISANTRMHDIGNVEKYTLSGKRVRGGGYWGVTSEDARDIAAWIGFAEHLGYSRVALVGHSAGWASVGRYQADSKDQRVAGLVFASPAVGPSTVADDPHLLAQAKKLVDEGAGDDLLRLPNRSFPSFISAATHMDIITTPREYTDFFGTQTPNPAITRVTCPIMAFFGSKGDIAGEKALNLLKSSVQRLSQGPRRVETAMIVNGDHEYVGEEAQVAQTIARWAEAELLTR
;
A
#
# COMPACT_ATOMS: atom_id res chain seq x y z
N MET A 1 -16.61 39.22 2.63
CA MET A 1 -16.02 37.95 2.18
C MET A 1 -17.04 36.85 2.39
N SER A 2 -17.37 36.07 1.35
CA SER A 2 -18.34 34.97 1.49
C SER A 2 -17.74 33.82 2.31
N LYS A 3 -18.57 33.06 3.04
CA LYS A 3 -18.15 31.86 3.81
C LYS A 3 -17.30 30.89 2.97
N ARG A 4 -17.53 30.86 1.66
CA ARG A 4 -16.76 29.99 0.72
C ARG A 4 -15.29 30.43 0.58
N TYR A 5 -15.02 31.74 0.54
CA TYR A 5 -13.64 32.25 0.50
C TYR A 5 -12.87 32.01 1.80
N LEU A 6 -13.59 32.08 2.93
CA LEU A 6 -12.97 31.80 4.25
C LEU A 6 -12.58 30.32 4.39
N ILE A 7 -13.44 29.41 3.91
CA ILE A 7 -13.18 27.96 3.93
C ILE A 7 -12.02 27.58 3.00
N SER A 8 -11.98 28.17 1.79
CA SER A 8 -10.88 27.94 0.85
C SER A 8 -9.56 28.50 1.36
N LEU A 9 -9.58 29.65 2.04
CA LEU A 9 -8.39 30.25 2.65
C LEU A 9 -7.90 29.41 3.84
N LEU A 10 -8.81 28.93 4.69
CA LEU A 10 -8.49 28.03 5.81
C LEU A 10 -7.93 26.70 5.33
N ALA A 11 -8.49 26.12 4.27
CA ALA A 11 -7.98 24.89 3.66
C ALA A 11 -6.57 25.10 3.06
N ALA A 12 -6.33 26.22 2.38
CA ALA A 12 -5.00 26.55 1.86
C ALA A 12 -3.98 26.82 2.96
N ILE A 13 -4.40 27.45 4.07
CA ILE A 13 -3.54 27.67 5.24
C ILE A 13 -3.23 26.35 5.95
N LEU A 14 -4.21 25.46 6.11
CA LEU A 14 -4.00 24.13 6.71
C LEU A 14 -3.12 23.25 5.83
N PHE A 15 -3.28 23.33 4.51
CA PHE A 15 -2.41 22.61 3.56
C PHE A 15 -0.99 23.19 3.57
N GLY A 16 -0.85 24.51 3.59
CA GLY A 16 0.43 25.19 3.72
C GLY A 16 1.12 24.93 5.06
N LEU A 17 0.37 24.88 6.17
CA LEU A 17 0.87 24.50 7.48
C LEU A 17 1.27 23.02 7.53
N GLY A 18 0.49 22.12 6.92
CA GLY A 18 0.84 20.70 6.81
C GLY A 18 2.13 20.49 6.02
N ALA A 19 2.29 21.15 4.88
CA ALA A 19 3.52 21.11 4.08
C ALA A 19 4.71 21.74 4.83
N PHE A 20 4.48 22.83 5.58
CA PHE A 20 5.49 23.47 6.41
C PHE A 20 5.93 22.60 7.58
N PHE A 21 4.99 21.94 8.28
CA PHE A 21 5.32 21.00 9.35
C PHE A 21 5.98 19.73 8.84
N PHE A 22 5.61 19.26 7.64
CA PHE A 22 6.29 18.16 6.96
C PHE A 22 7.73 18.51 6.62
N GLY A 23 7.97 19.70 6.04
CA GLY A 23 9.31 20.20 5.74
C GLY A 23 10.18 20.45 6.98
N LEU A 24 9.56 20.74 8.14
CA LEU A 24 10.29 20.89 9.42
C LEU A 24 10.73 19.55 10.05
N ARG A 25 10.03 18.44 9.73
CA ARG A 25 10.40 17.10 10.22
C ARG A 25 11.47 16.44 9.38
N MET A 26 11.59 16.80 8.11
CA MET A 26 12.63 16.29 7.22
C MET A 26 13.68 17.36 7.01
N ASP A 27 14.92 17.03 7.27
CA ASP A 27 16.04 17.90 6.91
C ASP A 27 16.29 17.79 5.40
N LEU A 28 15.59 18.66 4.64
CA LEU A 28 15.66 18.68 3.18
C LEU A 28 16.83 19.54 2.64
N ARG A 29 17.72 20.06 3.51
CA ARG A 29 18.89 20.79 3.06
C ARG A 29 19.80 19.87 2.26
N PRO A 30 20.29 20.27 1.07
CA PRO A 30 21.10 19.42 0.21
C PRO A 30 22.32 18.81 0.91
N GLU A 31 22.99 19.58 1.76
CA GLU A 31 24.17 19.16 2.51
C GLU A 31 23.90 18.05 3.55
N ASN A 32 22.64 17.89 3.96
CA ASN A 32 22.21 16.88 4.93
C ASN A 32 21.54 15.65 4.26
N GLN A 33 21.25 15.75 2.97
CA GLN A 33 20.75 14.61 2.20
C GLN A 33 21.90 13.73 1.76
N LYS A 34 22.07 12.61 2.43
CA LYS A 34 23.12 11.65 2.11
C LYS A 34 22.55 10.50 1.29
N PRO A 35 23.29 9.99 0.29
CA PRO A 35 22.93 8.75 -0.37
C PRO A 35 22.86 7.61 0.66
N GLY A 36 22.11 6.57 0.34
CA GLY A 36 22.07 5.35 1.15
C GLY A 36 23.47 4.72 1.26
N LYS A 37 23.68 3.97 2.33
CA LYS A 37 24.94 3.28 2.60
C LYS A 37 25.28 2.20 1.56
N PHE A 38 24.24 1.65 0.93
CA PHE A 38 24.33 0.57 -0.04
C PHE A 38 23.75 0.98 -1.40
N PRO A 39 24.02 0.21 -2.47
CA PRO A 39 23.51 0.54 -3.79
C PRO A 39 21.99 0.68 -3.84
N GLU A 40 21.55 1.74 -4.49
CA GLU A 40 20.15 2.05 -4.79
C GLU A 40 19.99 2.10 -6.30
N GLN A 41 19.00 1.39 -6.82
CA GLN A 41 18.79 1.30 -8.26
C GLN A 41 17.32 1.47 -8.60
N VAL A 42 17.03 2.38 -9.52
CA VAL A 42 15.70 2.41 -10.17
C VAL A 42 15.58 1.20 -11.07
N VAL A 43 14.49 0.48 -10.92
CA VAL A 43 14.22 -0.77 -11.62
C VAL A 43 12.81 -0.74 -12.21
N PHE A 44 12.56 -1.55 -13.24
CA PHE A 44 11.28 -1.59 -13.92
C PHE A 44 10.83 -3.04 -14.08
N VAL A 45 9.54 -3.25 -13.97
CA VAL A 45 8.89 -4.53 -14.27
C VAL A 45 7.80 -4.36 -15.30
N ARG A 46 7.47 -5.44 -16.00
CA ARG A 46 6.37 -5.50 -16.94
C ARG A 46 5.34 -6.50 -16.44
N ALA A 47 4.13 -6.05 -16.21
CA ALA A 47 2.99 -6.89 -15.89
C ALA A 47 2.51 -7.71 -17.09
N THR A 48 1.69 -8.73 -16.87
CA THR A 48 1.20 -9.64 -17.90
C THR A 48 0.32 -8.98 -18.95
N ASP A 49 -0.27 -7.82 -18.63
CA ASP A 49 -1.03 -6.97 -19.54
C ASP A 49 -0.20 -5.84 -20.16
N ASP A 50 1.12 -5.99 -20.11
CA ASP A 50 2.12 -5.13 -20.75
C ASP A 50 2.34 -3.75 -20.05
N VAL A 51 1.67 -3.50 -18.93
CA VAL A 51 1.90 -2.29 -18.13
C VAL A 51 3.29 -2.33 -17.51
N VAL A 52 4.02 -1.21 -17.65
CA VAL A 52 5.36 -1.05 -17.07
C VAL A 52 5.27 -0.24 -15.78
N SER A 53 5.78 -0.78 -14.69
CA SER A 53 5.85 -0.12 -13.39
C SER A 53 7.29 0.07 -12.95
N GLY A 54 7.61 1.26 -12.42
CA GLY A 54 8.91 1.59 -11.84
C GLY A 54 8.96 1.33 -10.35
N GLY A 55 10.16 1.17 -9.82
CA GLY A 55 10.42 1.06 -8.39
C GLY A 55 11.87 1.38 -8.08
N VAL A 56 12.22 1.38 -6.81
CA VAL A 56 13.61 1.48 -6.36
C VAL A 56 13.98 0.25 -5.54
N MET A 57 15.11 -0.33 -5.88
CA MET A 57 15.70 -1.45 -5.15
C MET A 57 16.84 -0.94 -4.27
N PHE A 58 16.80 -1.29 -2.99
CA PHE A 58 17.85 -1.08 -2.00
C PHE A 58 18.52 -2.42 -1.75
N THR A 59 19.77 -2.56 -2.23
CA THR A 59 20.49 -3.84 -2.16
C THR A 59 21.21 -3.96 -0.82
N SER A 60 20.97 -5.06 -0.10
CA SER A 60 21.73 -5.37 1.11
C SER A 60 23.17 -5.79 0.80
N PRO A 61 24.11 -5.67 1.75
CA PRO A 61 25.47 -6.17 1.56
C PRO A 61 25.48 -7.68 1.27
N LYS A 62 26.34 -8.14 0.35
CA LYS A 62 26.37 -9.56 -0.06
C LYS A 62 26.66 -10.52 1.10
N ASP A 63 27.54 -10.14 2.00
CA ASP A 63 27.96 -10.91 3.18
C ASP A 63 26.92 -10.94 4.30
N ALA A 64 25.96 -10.02 4.28
CA ALA A 64 24.88 -9.95 5.26
C ALA A 64 23.49 -10.18 4.62
N SER A 65 23.42 -10.51 3.34
CA SER A 65 22.15 -10.67 2.62
C SER A 65 21.34 -11.84 3.15
N LYS A 66 20.08 -11.58 3.48
CA LYS A 66 19.10 -12.59 3.89
C LYS A 66 18.49 -13.27 2.65
N PRO A 67 18.09 -14.55 2.73
CA PRO A 67 17.49 -15.27 1.60
C PRO A 67 16.00 -14.91 1.39
N LEU A 68 15.62 -13.68 1.71
CA LEU A 68 14.27 -13.15 1.64
C LEU A 68 14.33 -11.71 1.16
N ALA A 69 13.62 -11.36 0.09
CA ALA A 69 13.44 -9.98 -0.30
C ALA A 69 12.16 -9.39 0.31
N ILE A 70 12.14 -8.07 0.51
CA ILE A 70 10.96 -7.35 0.98
C ILE A 70 10.45 -6.49 -0.17
N ILE A 71 9.15 -6.59 -0.50
CA ILE A 71 8.50 -5.77 -1.51
C ILE A 71 7.49 -4.86 -0.80
N TRP A 72 7.75 -3.56 -0.84
CA TRP A 72 6.88 -2.54 -0.28
C TRP A 72 5.95 -1.98 -1.35
N VAL A 73 4.64 -2.13 -1.14
CA VAL A 73 3.57 -1.62 -2.01
C VAL A 73 2.95 -0.39 -1.36
N HIS A 74 2.91 0.71 -2.11
CA HIS A 74 2.47 2.02 -1.65
C HIS A 74 0.96 2.09 -1.37
N GLY A 75 0.55 3.16 -0.66
CA GLY A 75 -0.85 3.52 -0.44
C GLY A 75 -1.53 4.14 -1.66
N TRP A 76 -2.82 4.51 -1.50
CA TRP A 76 -3.61 5.14 -2.57
C TRP A 76 -2.93 6.42 -3.07
N GLY A 77 -2.67 6.49 -4.37
CA GLY A 77 -2.07 7.66 -5.01
C GLY A 77 -0.65 8.02 -4.55
N ALA A 78 -0.02 7.21 -3.70
CA ALA A 78 1.39 7.33 -3.36
C ALA A 78 2.27 6.67 -4.44
N ASN A 79 3.56 6.58 -4.20
CA ASN A 79 4.53 6.05 -5.15
C ASN A 79 5.79 5.53 -4.45
N PHE A 80 6.70 4.89 -5.20
CA PHE A 80 7.92 4.28 -4.67
C PHE A 80 8.90 5.28 -4.04
N TYR A 81 8.85 6.56 -4.39
CA TYR A 81 9.76 7.61 -3.93
C TYR A 81 9.19 8.48 -2.80
N VAL A 82 8.12 8.05 -2.13
CA VAL A 82 7.71 8.68 -0.87
C VAL A 82 8.90 8.65 0.10
N PRO A 83 9.29 9.81 0.70
CA PRO A 83 10.52 9.89 1.49
C PRO A 83 10.64 8.86 2.60
N SER A 84 9.58 8.58 3.33
CA SER A 84 9.59 7.55 4.38
C SER A 84 9.78 6.14 3.81
N TYR A 85 9.22 5.81 2.64
CA TYR A 85 9.45 4.50 2.00
C TYR A 85 10.91 4.32 1.60
N VAL A 86 11.52 5.39 1.07
CA VAL A 86 12.97 5.39 0.77
C VAL A 86 13.79 5.19 2.05
N GLY A 87 13.45 5.90 3.12
CA GLY A 87 14.12 5.75 4.44
C GLY A 87 13.96 4.34 5.01
N ILE A 88 12.76 3.76 4.96
CA ILE A 88 12.48 2.40 5.40
C ILE A 88 13.27 1.38 4.55
N GLY A 89 13.28 1.53 3.22
CA GLY A 89 14.02 0.66 2.32
C GLY A 89 15.52 0.63 2.62
N ARG A 90 16.14 1.81 2.83
CA ARG A 90 17.53 1.95 3.25
C ARG A 90 17.80 1.26 4.58
N ALA A 91 16.93 1.49 5.58
CA ALA A 91 17.08 0.92 6.90
C ALA A 91 16.87 -0.61 6.92
N LEU A 92 16.06 -1.17 6.03
CA LEU A 92 15.93 -2.62 5.84
C LEU A 92 17.18 -3.21 5.14
N ALA A 93 17.71 -2.52 4.13
CA ALA A 93 18.95 -2.94 3.47
C ALA A 93 20.13 -3.00 4.45
N GLU A 94 20.24 -2.04 5.37
CA GLU A 94 21.23 -2.06 6.46
C GLU A 94 21.09 -3.28 7.40
N ARG A 95 19.89 -3.85 7.48
CA ARG A 95 19.61 -5.07 8.26
C ARG A 95 19.73 -6.37 7.47
N GLY A 96 20.22 -6.29 6.24
CA GLY A 96 20.46 -7.45 5.39
C GLY A 96 19.30 -7.84 4.49
N PHE A 97 18.21 -7.07 4.44
CA PHE A 97 17.08 -7.34 3.56
C PHE A 97 17.14 -6.49 2.30
N THR A 98 17.39 -7.11 1.14
CA THR A 98 17.15 -6.42 -0.12
C THR A 98 15.67 -6.04 -0.18
N THR A 99 15.42 -4.74 -0.40
CA THR A 99 14.08 -4.19 -0.35
C THR A 99 13.75 -3.52 -1.68
N ILE A 100 12.55 -3.74 -2.18
CA ILE A 100 12.03 -3.10 -3.39
C ILE A 100 10.83 -2.24 -2.97
N SER A 101 10.96 -0.91 -3.06
CA SER A 101 9.81 -0.02 -3.00
C SER A 101 9.19 0.05 -4.39
N ALA A 102 7.98 -0.46 -4.53
CA ALA A 102 7.36 -0.82 -5.79
C ALA A 102 6.17 0.09 -6.10
N ASN A 103 6.08 0.57 -7.33
CA ASN A 103 4.83 1.11 -7.85
C ASN A 103 3.92 -0.02 -8.33
N THR A 104 2.62 0.16 -8.12
CA THR A 104 1.57 -0.50 -8.88
C THR A 104 0.96 0.49 -9.87
N ARG A 105 0.03 0.06 -10.73
CA ARG A 105 -0.70 0.95 -11.63
C ARG A 105 -1.49 2.05 -10.93
N MET A 106 -1.72 1.92 -9.61
CA MET A 106 -2.39 2.92 -8.77
C MET A 106 -1.45 4.03 -8.26
N HIS A 107 -0.17 4.04 -8.63
CA HIS A 107 0.78 5.06 -8.15
C HIS A 107 0.43 6.46 -8.68
N ASP A 108 0.71 7.48 -7.87
CA ASP A 108 0.36 8.89 -8.08
C ASP A 108 -1.15 9.15 -8.10
N ILE A 109 -1.55 10.39 -7.81
CA ILE A 109 -2.96 10.74 -7.65
C ILE A 109 -3.72 10.71 -8.98
N GLY A 110 -3.10 11.26 -10.01
CA GLY A 110 -3.70 11.41 -11.33
C GLY A 110 -2.65 11.27 -12.40
N ASN A 111 -2.26 10.06 -12.68
CA ASN A 111 -1.37 9.79 -13.78
C ASN A 111 -2.20 9.45 -15.01
N VAL A 112 -2.23 10.38 -15.94
CA VAL A 112 -3.20 10.37 -17.02
C VAL A 112 -3.01 9.21 -18.01
N GLU A 113 -1.77 8.74 -18.18
CA GLU A 113 -1.48 7.67 -19.16
C GLU A 113 -0.27 6.85 -18.74
N LYS A 114 -0.48 5.55 -18.61
CA LYS A 114 0.60 4.58 -18.51
C LYS A 114 0.94 4.09 -19.89
N TYR A 115 2.22 4.05 -20.20
CA TYR A 115 2.68 3.44 -21.45
C TYR A 115 2.93 1.96 -21.22
N THR A 116 2.51 1.17 -22.20
CA THR A 116 2.90 -0.22 -22.30
C THR A 116 4.04 -0.36 -23.31
N LEU A 117 4.75 -1.48 -23.31
CA LEU A 117 5.79 -1.72 -24.33
C LEU A 117 5.19 -1.85 -25.73
N SER A 118 3.93 -2.26 -25.85
CA SER A 118 3.19 -2.29 -27.11
C SER A 118 2.71 -0.92 -27.58
N GLY A 119 2.94 0.14 -26.80
CA GLY A 119 2.46 1.50 -27.10
C GLY A 119 0.99 1.73 -26.78
N LYS A 120 0.28 0.74 -26.22
CA LYS A 120 -1.08 0.92 -25.73
C LYS A 120 -1.04 1.86 -24.52
N ARG A 121 -1.93 2.85 -24.50
CA ARG A 121 -2.10 3.76 -23.37
C ARG A 121 -3.09 3.18 -22.38
N VAL A 122 -2.71 3.19 -21.12
CA VAL A 122 -3.56 2.74 -20.01
C VAL A 122 -3.57 3.85 -18.97
N ARG A 123 -4.74 4.31 -18.57
CA ARG A 123 -4.88 5.23 -17.46
C ARG A 123 -4.55 4.52 -16.16
N GLY A 124 -3.90 5.22 -15.24
CA GLY A 124 -3.53 4.70 -13.93
C GLY A 124 -3.47 5.82 -12.91
N GLY A 125 -3.04 5.48 -11.71
CA GLY A 125 -3.03 6.38 -10.56
C GLY A 125 -4.28 6.23 -9.70
N GLY A 126 -4.34 6.92 -8.59
CA GLY A 126 -5.43 6.81 -7.61
C GLY A 126 -6.82 7.09 -8.17
N TYR A 127 -6.94 7.95 -9.18
CA TYR A 127 -8.26 8.26 -9.76
C TYR A 127 -8.80 7.16 -10.67
N TRP A 128 -7.95 6.38 -11.34
CA TRP A 128 -8.31 5.35 -12.32
C TRP A 128 -7.90 3.94 -11.89
N GLY A 129 -7.30 3.82 -10.71
CA GLY A 129 -6.85 2.53 -10.22
C GLY A 129 -8.01 1.61 -9.85
N VAL A 130 -7.91 0.38 -10.28
CA VAL A 130 -8.79 -0.72 -9.92
C VAL A 130 -7.98 -1.70 -9.09
N THR A 131 -8.34 -1.85 -7.81
CA THR A 131 -7.55 -2.63 -6.82
C THR A 131 -7.36 -4.09 -7.25
N SER A 132 -8.33 -4.66 -7.95
CA SER A 132 -8.22 -6.03 -8.48
C SER A 132 -7.14 -6.19 -9.54
N GLU A 133 -6.74 -5.13 -10.20
CA GLU A 133 -5.72 -5.16 -11.25
C GLU A 133 -4.28 -5.08 -10.71
N ASP A 134 -4.07 -4.57 -9.50
CA ASP A 134 -2.75 -4.52 -8.85
C ASP A 134 -2.09 -5.88 -8.72
N ALA A 135 -2.88 -6.95 -8.71
CA ALA A 135 -2.38 -8.32 -8.64
C ALA A 135 -1.36 -8.63 -9.75
N ARG A 136 -1.54 -8.06 -10.96
CA ARG A 136 -0.62 -8.25 -12.08
C ARG A 136 0.72 -7.57 -11.84
N ASP A 137 0.69 -6.39 -11.24
CA ASP A 137 1.89 -5.62 -10.91
C ASP A 137 2.66 -6.28 -9.77
N ILE A 138 1.95 -6.74 -8.73
CA ILE A 138 2.56 -7.47 -7.60
C ILE A 138 3.21 -8.75 -8.08
N ALA A 139 2.54 -9.53 -8.95
CA ALA A 139 3.11 -10.74 -9.54
C ALA A 139 4.40 -10.44 -10.33
N ALA A 140 4.44 -9.33 -11.07
CA ALA A 140 5.62 -8.90 -11.81
C ALA A 140 6.78 -8.55 -10.86
N TRP A 141 6.52 -7.87 -9.76
CA TRP A 141 7.54 -7.56 -8.75
C TRP A 141 8.07 -8.80 -8.05
N ILE A 142 7.21 -9.78 -7.75
CA ILE A 142 7.64 -11.08 -7.19
C ILE A 142 8.51 -11.83 -8.20
N GLY A 143 8.11 -11.85 -9.48
CA GLY A 143 8.92 -12.45 -10.55
C GLY A 143 10.27 -11.75 -10.72
N PHE A 144 10.34 -10.43 -10.53
CA PHE A 144 11.59 -9.69 -10.53
C PHE A 144 12.49 -10.09 -9.37
N ALA A 145 11.96 -10.19 -8.15
CA ALA A 145 12.72 -10.66 -7.00
C ALA A 145 13.25 -12.11 -7.20
N GLU A 146 12.42 -12.98 -7.79
CA GLU A 146 12.83 -14.35 -8.14
C GLU A 146 13.97 -14.37 -9.17
N HIS A 147 13.93 -13.49 -10.18
CA HIS A 147 15.01 -13.33 -11.16
C HIS A 147 16.33 -12.88 -10.51
N LEU A 148 16.25 -12.10 -9.43
CA LEU A 148 17.42 -11.72 -8.62
C LEU A 148 17.94 -12.84 -7.71
N GLY A 149 17.29 -14.02 -7.70
CA GLY A 149 17.68 -15.18 -6.88
C GLY A 149 16.93 -15.30 -5.55
N TYR A 150 15.92 -14.47 -5.27
CA TYR A 150 15.09 -14.58 -4.08
C TYR A 150 13.90 -15.50 -4.33
N SER A 151 13.99 -16.75 -3.84
CA SER A 151 12.87 -17.69 -3.95
C SER A 151 11.69 -17.38 -3.02
N ARG A 152 11.88 -16.44 -2.09
CA ARG A 152 10.88 -16.05 -1.09
C ARG A 152 10.85 -14.54 -0.92
N VAL A 153 9.64 -14.01 -0.74
CA VAL A 153 9.42 -12.58 -0.51
C VAL A 153 8.49 -12.34 0.68
N ALA A 154 8.68 -11.23 1.39
CA ALA A 154 7.67 -10.65 2.26
C ALA A 154 7.00 -9.49 1.53
N LEU A 155 5.67 -9.48 1.44
CA LEU A 155 4.93 -8.36 0.88
C LEU A 155 4.51 -7.42 2.00
N VAL A 156 4.82 -6.15 1.85
CA VAL A 156 4.37 -5.07 2.74
C VAL A 156 3.39 -4.20 1.97
N GLY A 157 2.18 -4.03 2.47
CA GLY A 157 1.21 -3.10 1.90
C GLY A 157 0.91 -1.96 2.87
N HIS A 158 1.21 -0.73 2.47
CA HIS A 158 0.93 0.46 3.27
C HIS A 158 -0.40 1.09 2.88
N SER A 159 -1.18 1.55 3.88
CA SER A 159 -2.46 2.21 3.65
C SER A 159 -3.30 1.39 2.66
N ALA A 160 -3.87 1.94 1.59
CA ALA A 160 -4.63 1.16 0.59
C ALA A 160 -3.86 -0.04 -0.01
N GLY A 161 -2.53 -0.01 -0.05
CA GLY A 161 -1.70 -1.11 -0.53
C GLY A 161 -1.86 -2.42 0.28
N TRP A 162 -2.35 -2.32 1.54
CA TRP A 162 -2.68 -3.52 2.32
C TRP A 162 -3.73 -4.39 1.62
N ALA A 163 -4.73 -3.75 1.00
CA ALA A 163 -5.79 -4.47 0.30
C ALA A 163 -5.24 -5.17 -0.97
N SER A 164 -4.33 -4.50 -1.69
CA SER A 164 -3.69 -5.07 -2.88
C SER A 164 -2.87 -6.31 -2.55
N VAL A 165 -1.97 -6.25 -1.55
CA VAL A 165 -1.15 -7.42 -1.16
C VAL A 165 -1.97 -8.51 -0.50
N GLY A 166 -2.99 -8.14 0.30
CA GLY A 166 -3.90 -9.10 0.95
C GLY A 166 -4.73 -9.85 -0.08
N ARG A 167 -5.36 -9.15 -1.01
CA ARG A 167 -6.15 -9.73 -2.10
C ARG A 167 -5.29 -10.60 -3.00
N TYR A 168 -4.11 -10.10 -3.42
CA TYR A 168 -3.17 -10.89 -4.20
C TYR A 168 -2.92 -12.26 -3.57
N GLN A 169 -2.52 -12.29 -2.30
CA GLN A 169 -2.18 -13.54 -1.64
C GLN A 169 -3.38 -14.44 -1.37
N ALA A 170 -4.54 -13.86 -1.03
CA ALA A 170 -5.76 -14.62 -0.83
C ALA A 170 -6.23 -15.34 -2.11
N ASP A 171 -6.02 -14.73 -3.28
CA ASP A 171 -6.50 -15.25 -4.56
C ASP A 171 -5.45 -16.13 -5.24
N SER A 172 -4.18 -15.71 -5.29
CA SER A 172 -3.11 -16.43 -5.96
C SER A 172 -2.56 -17.60 -5.14
N LYS A 173 -2.57 -17.50 -3.80
CA LYS A 173 -1.91 -18.46 -2.89
C LYS A 173 -0.45 -18.70 -3.29
N ASP A 174 0.25 -17.65 -3.74
CA ASP A 174 1.61 -17.73 -4.24
C ASP A 174 2.57 -18.24 -3.16
N GLN A 175 3.18 -19.37 -3.42
CA GLN A 175 4.07 -20.04 -2.46
C GLN A 175 5.40 -19.30 -2.23
N ARG A 176 5.74 -18.34 -3.10
CA ARG A 176 6.91 -17.48 -2.94
C ARG A 176 6.67 -16.41 -1.87
N VAL A 177 5.42 -16.09 -1.55
CA VAL A 177 5.06 -15.15 -0.48
C VAL A 177 5.19 -15.83 0.88
N ALA A 178 6.29 -15.54 1.55
CA ALA A 178 6.61 -16.10 2.86
C ALA A 178 5.81 -15.47 3.99
N GLY A 179 5.37 -14.22 3.83
CA GLY A 179 4.59 -13.50 4.83
C GLY A 179 4.05 -12.17 4.33
N LEU A 180 3.01 -11.65 4.99
CA LEU A 180 2.40 -10.36 4.71
C LEU A 180 2.59 -9.40 5.87
N VAL A 181 2.86 -8.13 5.55
CA VAL A 181 2.88 -7.04 6.51
C VAL A 181 1.84 -5.99 6.08
N PHE A 182 0.92 -5.70 6.97
CA PHE A 182 -0.11 -4.68 6.79
C PHE A 182 0.27 -3.44 7.60
N ALA A 183 0.82 -2.45 6.91
CA ALA A 183 1.19 -1.16 7.49
C ALA A 183 0.01 -0.19 7.39
N SER A 184 -0.55 0.22 8.50
CA SER A 184 -1.75 1.08 8.61
C SER A 184 -2.95 0.56 7.81
N PRO A 185 -3.39 -0.72 7.99
CA PRO A 185 -4.51 -1.27 7.25
C PRO A 185 -5.84 -0.70 7.73
N ALA A 186 -6.84 -0.62 6.85
CA ALA A 186 -8.22 -0.45 7.31
C ALA A 186 -8.70 -1.74 8.01
N VAL A 187 -9.30 -1.60 9.20
CA VAL A 187 -9.82 -2.71 9.98
C VAL A 187 -11.34 -2.57 10.15
N GLY A 188 -12.06 -3.59 9.77
CA GLY A 188 -13.51 -3.61 9.70
C GLY A 188 -14.04 -3.45 8.26
N PRO A 189 -15.34 -3.61 8.08
CA PRO A 189 -15.95 -3.47 6.76
C PRO A 189 -15.80 -2.03 6.24
N SER A 190 -15.57 -1.91 4.95
CA SER A 190 -15.60 -0.60 4.30
C SER A 190 -16.96 0.06 4.52
N THR A 191 -16.94 1.30 4.99
CA THR A 191 -18.13 2.14 5.21
C THR A 191 -18.31 3.16 4.08
N VAL A 192 -17.87 2.85 2.86
CA VAL A 192 -18.18 3.71 1.72
C VAL A 192 -19.70 3.75 1.62
N ALA A 193 -20.28 4.89 2.03
CA ALA A 193 -21.72 5.09 1.95
C ALA A 193 -22.11 5.06 0.48
N ASP A 194 -23.00 4.15 0.13
CA ASP A 194 -23.62 4.10 -1.18
C ASP A 194 -24.45 5.38 -1.36
N ASP A 195 -23.96 6.31 -2.16
CA ASP A 195 -24.80 7.37 -2.71
C ASP A 195 -25.51 6.79 -3.94
N PRO A 196 -26.84 6.53 -3.88
CA PRO A 196 -27.56 5.91 -4.98
C PRO A 196 -27.47 6.71 -6.30
N HIS A 197 -27.36 8.05 -6.21
CA HIS A 197 -27.21 8.90 -7.40
C HIS A 197 -25.84 8.74 -8.02
N LEU A 198 -24.80 8.71 -7.19
CA LEU A 198 -23.42 8.51 -7.64
C LEU A 198 -23.24 7.11 -8.25
N LEU A 199 -23.83 6.09 -7.61
CA LEU A 199 -23.81 4.72 -8.11
C LEU A 199 -24.53 4.61 -9.48
N ALA A 200 -25.72 5.22 -9.62
CA ALA A 200 -26.46 5.23 -10.87
C ALA A 200 -25.68 5.95 -11.98
N GLN A 201 -25.03 7.06 -11.65
CA GLN A 201 -24.18 7.81 -12.59
C GLN A 201 -22.96 6.97 -13.01
N ALA A 202 -22.27 6.34 -12.05
CA ALA A 202 -21.13 5.48 -12.32
C ALA A 202 -21.52 4.31 -13.25
N LYS A 203 -22.61 3.63 -12.93
CA LYS A 203 -23.11 2.51 -13.72
C LYS A 203 -23.42 2.95 -15.15
N LYS A 204 -24.14 4.08 -15.33
CA LYS A 204 -24.44 4.62 -16.64
C LYS A 204 -23.19 4.87 -17.47
N LEU A 205 -22.18 5.56 -16.89
CA LEU A 205 -20.93 5.85 -17.58
C LEU A 205 -20.20 4.57 -18.00
N VAL A 206 -20.15 3.57 -17.13
CA VAL A 206 -19.52 2.28 -17.44
C VAL A 206 -20.27 1.56 -18.56
N ASP A 207 -21.62 1.52 -18.52
CA ASP A 207 -22.45 0.87 -19.54
C ASP A 207 -22.33 1.58 -20.93
N GLU A 208 -22.04 2.89 -20.93
CA GLU A 208 -21.80 3.71 -22.12
C GLU A 208 -20.34 3.64 -22.63
N GLY A 209 -19.45 2.90 -21.98
CA GLY A 209 -18.03 2.81 -22.31
C GLY A 209 -17.20 4.02 -21.87
N ALA A 210 -17.77 4.88 -21.04
CA ALA A 210 -17.13 6.08 -20.46
C ALA A 210 -16.66 5.85 -18.99
N GLY A 211 -16.28 4.62 -18.67
CA GLY A 211 -15.84 4.24 -17.32
C GLY A 211 -14.64 5.03 -16.78
N ASP A 212 -13.86 5.64 -17.68
CA ASP A 212 -12.73 6.51 -17.34
C ASP A 212 -13.14 7.93 -16.93
N ASP A 213 -14.40 8.32 -17.11
CA ASP A 213 -14.86 9.66 -16.72
C ASP A 213 -14.85 9.80 -15.20
N LEU A 214 -14.39 10.98 -14.76
CA LEU A 214 -14.24 11.26 -13.34
C LEU A 214 -15.57 11.66 -12.72
N LEU A 215 -15.90 11.03 -11.63
CA LEU A 215 -17.00 11.35 -10.73
C LEU A 215 -16.48 12.19 -9.57
N ARG A 216 -17.22 13.24 -9.21
CA ARG A 216 -16.95 14.02 -8.01
C ARG A 216 -17.57 13.32 -6.81
N LEU A 217 -16.74 12.99 -5.82
CA LEU A 217 -17.19 12.40 -4.57
C LEU A 217 -17.80 13.46 -3.67
N PRO A 218 -19.09 13.37 -3.31
CA PRO A 218 -19.72 14.32 -2.42
C PRO A 218 -19.10 14.22 -1.01
N ASN A 219 -18.98 15.38 -0.35
CA ASN A 219 -18.52 15.47 1.04
C ASN A 219 -17.12 14.92 1.34
N ARG A 220 -16.30 14.69 0.33
CA ARG A 220 -14.89 14.30 0.49
C ARG A 220 -13.96 15.41 0.01
N SER A 221 -13.02 15.78 0.86
CA SER A 221 -11.93 16.69 0.49
C SER A 221 -10.82 15.97 -0.28
N PHE A 222 -10.65 14.65 -0.02
CA PHE A 222 -9.64 13.82 -0.66
C PHE A 222 -9.98 12.32 -0.51
N PRO A 223 -9.96 11.54 -1.60
CA PRO A 223 -9.97 12.02 -2.99
C PRO A 223 -11.25 12.78 -3.31
N SER A 224 -11.12 13.85 -4.08
CA SER A 224 -12.31 14.61 -4.54
C SER A 224 -12.96 14.01 -5.76
N PHE A 225 -12.20 13.21 -6.51
CA PHE A 225 -12.61 12.57 -7.77
C PHE A 225 -12.09 11.13 -7.83
N ILE A 226 -12.86 10.26 -8.46
CA ILE A 226 -12.43 8.93 -8.94
C ILE A 226 -13.15 8.63 -10.25
N SER A 227 -12.64 7.73 -11.06
CA SER A 227 -13.33 7.31 -12.28
C SER A 227 -14.59 6.50 -11.96
N ALA A 228 -15.52 6.47 -12.90
CA ALA A 228 -16.73 5.66 -12.77
C ALA A 228 -16.38 4.16 -12.61
N ALA A 229 -15.38 3.67 -13.34
CA ALA A 229 -14.92 2.29 -13.22
C ALA A 229 -14.31 2.01 -11.84
N THR A 230 -13.47 2.90 -11.30
CA THR A 230 -12.91 2.78 -9.95
C THR A 230 -14.01 2.79 -8.88
N HIS A 231 -15.01 3.68 -9.03
CA HIS A 231 -16.14 3.71 -8.11
C HIS A 231 -16.92 2.39 -8.12
N MET A 232 -17.19 1.87 -9.32
CA MET A 232 -17.87 0.56 -9.47
C MET A 232 -17.05 -0.58 -8.84
N ASP A 233 -15.71 -0.62 -9.05
CA ASP A 233 -14.84 -1.63 -8.42
C ASP A 233 -14.94 -1.60 -6.89
N ILE A 234 -14.90 -0.40 -6.29
CA ILE A 234 -15.02 -0.24 -4.84
C ILE A 234 -16.37 -0.75 -4.32
N ILE A 235 -17.47 -0.34 -4.97
CA ILE A 235 -18.83 -0.66 -4.51
C ILE A 235 -19.17 -2.13 -4.74
N THR A 236 -18.71 -2.73 -5.85
CA THR A 236 -18.99 -4.12 -6.19
C THR A 236 -18.01 -5.11 -5.58
N THR A 237 -16.97 -4.63 -4.91
CA THR A 237 -16.01 -5.50 -4.21
C THR A 237 -16.74 -6.35 -3.16
N PRO A 238 -16.65 -7.70 -3.25
CA PRO A 238 -17.33 -8.59 -2.32
C PRO A 238 -16.97 -8.33 -0.86
N ARG A 239 -17.95 -8.55 0.03
CA ARG A 239 -17.77 -8.29 1.46
C ARG A 239 -16.60 -9.06 2.09
N GLU A 240 -16.27 -10.20 1.58
CA GLU A 240 -15.13 -10.99 2.03
C GLU A 240 -13.78 -10.24 1.90
N TYR A 241 -13.67 -9.30 0.94
CA TYR A 241 -12.50 -8.44 0.78
C TYR A 241 -12.65 -7.11 1.52
N THR A 242 -13.86 -6.53 1.57
CA THR A 242 -14.08 -5.25 2.27
C THR A 242 -14.02 -5.39 3.79
N ASP A 243 -14.30 -6.58 4.32
CA ASP A 243 -14.05 -6.98 5.72
C ASP A 243 -13.01 -8.11 5.77
N PHE A 244 -11.87 -7.86 5.17
CA PHE A 244 -10.80 -8.83 4.91
C PHE A 244 -10.38 -9.62 6.16
N PHE A 245 -10.36 -8.99 7.33
CA PHE A 245 -9.94 -9.60 8.58
C PHE A 245 -11.08 -10.32 9.33
N GLY A 246 -12.29 -10.28 8.83
CA GLY A 246 -13.43 -11.00 9.41
C GLY A 246 -13.93 -10.42 10.73
N THR A 247 -13.99 -9.11 10.84
CA THR A 247 -14.55 -8.46 12.04
C THR A 247 -16.04 -8.71 12.17
N GLN A 248 -16.76 -8.85 11.06
CA GLN A 248 -18.19 -9.11 10.95
C GLN A 248 -18.53 -10.21 9.94
N THR A 249 -17.62 -10.56 9.04
CA THR A 249 -17.84 -11.53 7.96
C THR A 249 -17.35 -12.92 8.39
N PRO A 250 -18.15 -13.97 8.29
CA PRO A 250 -17.77 -15.30 8.76
C PRO A 250 -16.69 -15.98 7.90
N ASN A 251 -16.67 -15.71 6.59
CA ASN A 251 -15.70 -16.27 5.63
C ASN A 251 -14.94 -15.15 4.90
N PRO A 252 -14.11 -14.38 5.60
CA PRO A 252 -13.35 -13.28 5.01
C PRO A 252 -12.21 -13.82 4.14
N ALA A 253 -11.71 -13.00 3.21
CA ALA A 253 -10.66 -13.41 2.28
C ALA A 253 -9.36 -13.83 2.97
N ILE A 254 -9.07 -13.33 4.18
CA ILE A 254 -7.91 -13.73 5.00
C ILE A 254 -7.87 -15.24 5.29
N THR A 255 -9.01 -15.95 5.26
CA THR A 255 -9.07 -17.42 5.47
C THR A 255 -8.28 -18.20 4.42
N ARG A 256 -8.03 -17.59 3.25
CA ARG A 256 -7.24 -18.18 2.16
C ARG A 256 -5.74 -17.90 2.27
N VAL A 257 -5.34 -17.02 3.19
CA VAL A 257 -3.93 -16.67 3.46
C VAL A 257 -3.38 -17.65 4.48
N THR A 258 -2.33 -18.39 4.15
CA THR A 258 -1.72 -19.42 5.02
C THR A 258 -0.39 -18.98 5.63
N CYS A 259 0.27 -17.97 5.05
CA CYS A 259 1.52 -17.44 5.57
C CYS A 259 1.30 -16.60 6.84
N PRO A 260 2.33 -16.43 7.70
CA PRO A 260 2.27 -15.51 8.83
C PRO A 260 1.95 -14.08 8.39
N ILE A 261 1.25 -13.34 9.23
CA ILE A 261 0.96 -11.93 9.00
C ILE A 261 1.42 -11.07 10.17
N MET A 262 1.79 -9.84 9.86
CA MET A 262 2.06 -8.77 10.81
C MET A 262 1.20 -7.55 10.44
N ALA A 263 0.72 -6.80 11.44
CA ALA A 263 0.06 -5.52 11.22
C ALA A 263 0.57 -4.49 12.23
N PHE A 264 0.69 -3.23 11.81
CA PHE A 264 1.06 -2.14 12.71
C PHE A 264 0.43 -0.81 12.30
N PHE A 265 0.33 0.09 13.29
CA PHE A 265 -0.04 1.49 13.12
C PHE A 265 0.99 2.40 13.77
N GLY A 266 1.05 3.64 13.32
CA GLY A 266 1.69 4.71 14.05
C GLY A 266 0.89 5.10 15.30
N SER A 267 1.56 5.52 16.38
CA SER A 267 0.90 5.92 17.62
C SER A 267 0.41 7.37 17.61
N LYS A 268 0.69 8.13 16.53
CA LYS A 268 0.47 9.58 16.46
C LYS A 268 -0.20 9.98 15.16
N GLY A 269 -1.52 10.15 15.19
CA GLY A 269 -2.24 10.68 14.01
C GLY A 269 -2.38 9.72 12.83
N ASP A 270 -2.26 8.41 13.07
CA ASP A 270 -2.57 7.38 12.09
C ASP A 270 -4.10 7.20 11.96
N ILE A 271 -4.54 6.50 10.91
CA ILE A 271 -5.97 6.25 10.61
C ILE A 271 -6.67 5.41 11.69
N ALA A 272 -5.91 4.63 12.45
CA ALA A 272 -6.39 3.83 13.56
C ALA A 272 -5.26 3.62 14.59
N GLY A 273 -5.44 2.72 15.56
CA GLY A 273 -4.47 2.46 16.59
C GLY A 273 -4.64 1.10 17.26
N GLU A 274 -4.14 0.97 18.46
CA GLU A 274 -4.04 -0.29 19.21
C GLU A 274 -5.37 -1.05 19.28
N LYS A 275 -6.49 -0.36 19.47
CA LYS A 275 -7.83 -1.00 19.50
C LYS A 275 -8.15 -1.72 18.18
N ALA A 276 -7.79 -1.12 17.04
CA ALA A 276 -8.00 -1.73 15.74
C ALA A 276 -7.07 -2.93 15.54
N LEU A 277 -5.80 -2.87 16.00
CA LEU A 277 -4.89 -4.02 15.96
C LEU A 277 -5.42 -5.18 16.81
N ASN A 278 -5.92 -4.90 18.01
CA ASN A 278 -6.51 -5.90 18.89
C ASN A 278 -7.76 -6.53 18.25
N LEU A 279 -8.61 -5.72 17.60
CA LEU A 279 -9.77 -6.21 16.85
C LEU A 279 -9.33 -7.11 15.68
N LEU A 280 -8.37 -6.67 14.85
CA LEU A 280 -7.80 -7.45 13.77
C LEU A 280 -7.28 -8.79 14.29
N LYS A 281 -6.38 -8.77 15.26
CA LYS A 281 -5.76 -9.96 15.84
C LYS A 281 -6.79 -10.95 16.37
N SER A 282 -7.72 -10.47 17.21
CA SER A 282 -8.77 -11.31 17.80
C SER A 282 -9.74 -11.84 16.74
N SER A 283 -10.04 -11.06 15.70
CA SER A 283 -10.91 -11.51 14.60
C SER A 283 -10.27 -12.65 13.81
N VAL A 284 -9.02 -12.47 13.39
CA VAL A 284 -8.31 -13.51 12.62
C VAL A 284 -8.08 -14.77 13.46
N GLN A 285 -7.75 -14.64 14.75
CA GLN A 285 -7.53 -15.78 15.64
C GLN A 285 -8.79 -16.62 15.90
N ARG A 286 -9.99 -16.06 15.73
CA ARG A 286 -11.25 -16.80 15.85
C ARG A 286 -11.59 -17.62 14.61
N LEU A 287 -10.93 -17.39 13.48
CA LEU A 287 -11.20 -18.11 12.25
C LEU A 287 -10.63 -19.54 12.31
N SER A 288 -11.37 -20.49 11.77
CA SER A 288 -10.94 -21.90 11.70
C SER A 288 -9.83 -22.13 10.66
N GLN A 289 -9.69 -21.20 9.71
CA GLN A 289 -8.71 -21.22 8.64
C GLN A 289 -8.09 -19.82 8.52
N GLY A 290 -6.89 -19.75 7.95
CA GLY A 290 -6.21 -18.47 7.72
C GLY A 290 -4.76 -18.49 8.19
N PRO A 291 -4.18 -17.32 8.46
CA PRO A 291 -2.80 -17.19 8.89
C PRO A 291 -2.53 -17.96 10.18
N ARG A 292 -1.45 -18.75 10.18
CA ARG A 292 -1.06 -19.53 11.37
C ARG A 292 -0.59 -18.64 12.52
N ARG A 293 -0.05 -17.45 12.21
CA ARG A 293 0.46 -16.47 13.18
C ARG A 293 0.05 -15.07 12.78
N VAL A 294 -0.38 -14.32 13.77
CA VAL A 294 -0.80 -12.91 13.64
C VAL A 294 -0.05 -12.12 14.69
N GLU A 295 0.85 -11.26 14.25
CA GLU A 295 1.56 -10.33 15.12
C GLU A 295 1.10 -8.90 14.89
N THR A 296 1.14 -8.10 15.93
CA THR A 296 0.75 -6.69 15.88
C THR A 296 1.76 -5.84 16.63
N ALA A 297 2.01 -4.62 16.14
CA ALA A 297 2.90 -3.66 16.78
C ALA A 297 2.37 -2.24 16.68
N MET A 298 2.85 -1.36 17.54
CA MET A 298 2.69 0.09 17.43
C MET A 298 4.05 0.72 17.13
N ILE A 299 4.09 1.60 16.13
CA ILE A 299 5.27 2.42 15.86
C ILE A 299 5.16 3.68 16.70
N VAL A 300 6.00 3.74 17.74
CA VAL A 300 5.96 4.85 18.72
C VAL A 300 6.31 6.16 18.02
N ASN A 301 5.51 7.21 18.24
CA ASN A 301 5.57 8.51 17.58
C ASN A 301 5.32 8.50 16.06
N GLY A 302 5.16 7.35 15.43
CA GLY A 302 4.83 7.28 14.01
C GLY A 302 3.47 7.91 13.71
N ASP A 303 3.39 8.65 12.60
CA ASP A 303 2.16 9.07 11.96
C ASP A 303 1.74 8.06 10.87
N HIS A 304 0.76 8.42 10.05
CA HIS A 304 0.31 7.55 8.96
C HIS A 304 1.42 7.23 7.95
N GLU A 305 2.31 8.19 7.70
CA GLU A 305 3.41 8.04 6.74
C GLU A 305 4.74 7.59 7.41
N TYR A 306 4.75 7.41 8.72
CA TYR A 306 5.92 7.04 9.53
C TYR A 306 7.12 7.99 9.39
N VAL A 307 6.87 9.27 9.14
CA VAL A 307 7.92 10.27 8.94
C VAL A 307 8.76 10.44 10.22
N GLY A 308 10.07 10.22 10.10
CA GLY A 308 11.03 10.28 11.21
C GLY A 308 11.12 8.99 12.03
N GLU A 309 10.31 7.96 11.71
CA GLU A 309 10.30 6.67 12.40
C GLU A 309 10.66 5.50 11.47
N GLU A 310 11.31 5.79 10.33
CA GLU A 310 11.66 4.81 9.30
C GLU A 310 12.52 3.67 9.85
N ALA A 311 13.47 4.01 10.72
CA ALA A 311 14.35 3.04 11.37
C ALA A 311 13.59 2.10 12.30
N GLN A 312 12.55 2.59 12.99
CA GLN A 312 11.69 1.81 13.88
C GLN A 312 10.80 0.86 13.07
N VAL A 313 10.21 1.35 11.98
CA VAL A 313 9.43 0.51 11.04
C VAL A 313 10.29 -0.62 10.49
N ALA A 314 11.48 -0.29 9.98
CA ALA A 314 12.42 -1.27 9.43
C ALA A 314 12.84 -2.29 10.49
N GLN A 315 13.11 -1.86 11.74
CA GLN A 315 13.45 -2.76 12.82
C GLN A 315 12.30 -3.71 13.17
N THR A 316 11.08 -3.20 13.19
CA THR A 316 9.87 -3.98 13.49
C THR A 316 9.66 -5.08 12.44
N ILE A 317 9.73 -4.72 11.16
CA ILE A 317 9.61 -5.68 10.05
C ILE A 317 10.75 -6.70 10.06
N ALA A 318 12.01 -6.23 10.24
CA ALA A 318 13.18 -7.11 10.22
C ALA A 318 13.15 -8.16 11.32
N ARG A 319 12.83 -7.77 12.56
CA ARG A 319 12.72 -8.69 13.70
C ARG A 319 11.65 -9.75 13.46
N TRP A 320 10.48 -9.34 12.98
CA TRP A 320 9.42 -10.27 12.66
C TRP A 320 9.81 -11.22 11.52
N ALA A 321 10.41 -10.70 10.44
CA ALA A 321 10.85 -11.52 9.32
C ALA A 321 11.92 -12.53 9.75
N GLU A 322 12.85 -12.14 10.60
CA GLU A 322 13.87 -13.06 11.17
C GLU A 322 13.23 -14.15 12.02
N ALA A 323 12.30 -13.79 12.90
CA ALA A 323 11.66 -14.75 13.80
C ALA A 323 10.69 -15.70 13.09
N GLU A 324 9.91 -15.21 12.14
CA GLU A 324 8.79 -15.96 11.56
C GLU A 324 9.07 -16.51 10.15
N LEU A 325 9.93 -15.86 9.38
CA LEU A 325 10.13 -16.20 7.98
C LEU A 325 11.48 -16.88 7.69
N LEU A 326 12.52 -16.63 8.49
CA LEU A 326 13.86 -17.18 8.24
C LEU A 326 14.20 -18.43 9.07
N THR A 327 13.45 -18.72 10.11
CA THR A 327 13.71 -19.86 11.02
C THR A 327 13.22 -21.21 10.51
N ARG A 328 12.81 -21.33 9.24
CA ARG A 328 12.27 -22.57 8.65
C ARG A 328 13.07 -23.02 7.44
#